data_8deddfac3dbfed510787c011e42ca59b
#
_entry.id   8deddfac3dbfed510787c011e42ca59b
#
_cell.length_a   1.000
_cell.length_b   1.000
_cell.length_c   1.000
_cell.angle_alpha   90.00
_cell.angle_beta   90.00
_cell.angle_gamma   90.00
#
_symmetry.space_group_name_H-M   'P 1'
#
loop_
_entity.id
_entity.type
_entity.pdbx_description
1 polymer ?
#
loop_
_entity_poly.entity_id
_entity_poly.type
_entity_poly.pdbx_seq_one_letter_code
_entity_poly.pdbx_strand_id
1 'polypeptide(L)'
;MNEEEKNEIVKQVLNELKSKKLLNNPKSAYNNTEKILYSLNVLPEAIKLIKEEINKLEDEAKEIPSSPAKSSTLVIHEGNNTYNYGDETLATRISELKQIVVKTNSQVRLVKEALKKFEEDEYYPIIEAIYLERKTYSEIEDEFGWAVGTISKHRKRLINKLKVYIFPNTFMNELGD
;
A
#
# COMPACT_ATOMS: atom_id res chain seq x y z
N MET A 1 -6.22 19.20 -6.34
CA MET A 1 -6.29 17.77 -6.65
C MET A 1 -7.75 17.47 -6.93
N ASN A 2 -8.06 17.15 -8.17
CA ASN A 2 -9.41 16.94 -8.66
C ASN A 2 -9.87 15.48 -8.28
N GLU A 3 -11.16 15.21 -8.35
CA GLU A 3 -11.72 13.91 -7.94
C GLU A 3 -11.25 12.76 -8.85
N GLU A 4 -10.96 13.05 -10.13
CA GLU A 4 -10.38 12.10 -11.07
C GLU A 4 -8.93 11.74 -10.72
N GLU A 5 -8.10 12.72 -10.33
CA GLU A 5 -6.73 12.49 -9.85
C GLU A 5 -6.70 11.65 -8.57
N LYS A 6 -7.65 11.87 -7.65
CA LYS A 6 -7.80 11.05 -6.44
C LYS A 6 -8.17 9.61 -6.77
N ASN A 7 -9.11 9.41 -7.68
CA ASN A 7 -9.54 8.09 -8.12
C ASN A 7 -8.43 7.33 -8.86
N GLU A 8 -7.59 8.04 -9.59
CA GLU A 8 -6.45 7.45 -10.30
C GLU A 8 -5.34 7.01 -9.31
N ILE A 9 -5.06 7.83 -8.29
CA ILE A 9 -4.15 7.48 -7.20
C ILE A 9 -4.68 6.26 -6.43
N VAL A 10 -5.97 6.21 -6.11
CA VAL A 10 -6.59 5.04 -5.46
C VAL A 10 -6.46 3.79 -6.31
N LYS A 11 -6.74 3.88 -7.63
CA LYS A 11 -6.57 2.76 -8.56
C LYS A 11 -5.11 2.30 -8.65
N GLN A 12 -4.16 3.22 -8.71
CA GLN A 12 -2.74 2.88 -8.74
C GLN A 12 -2.30 2.19 -7.44
N VAL A 13 -2.67 2.75 -6.28
CA VAL A 13 -2.39 2.15 -4.97
C VAL A 13 -3.05 0.78 -4.82
N LEU A 14 -4.32 0.62 -5.26
CA LEU A 14 -5.02 -0.67 -5.26
C LEU A 14 -4.34 -1.69 -6.18
N ASN A 15 -3.87 -1.28 -7.36
CA ASN A 15 -3.16 -2.17 -8.28
C ASN A 15 -1.78 -2.57 -7.74
N GLU A 16 -1.07 -1.65 -7.10
CA GLU A 16 0.20 -1.95 -6.44
C GLU A 16 0.01 -2.87 -5.22
N LEU A 17 -1.02 -2.67 -4.42
CA LEU A 17 -1.36 -3.53 -3.28
C LEU A 17 -1.87 -4.91 -3.71
N LYS A 18 -2.59 -5.01 -4.83
CA LYS A 18 -3.05 -6.28 -5.44
C LYS A 18 -1.92 -7.07 -6.09
N SER A 19 -0.85 -6.43 -6.51
CA SER A 19 0.29 -7.13 -7.08
C SER A 19 1.01 -7.93 -5.99
N LYS A 20 0.58 -9.17 -5.79
CA LYS A 20 1.13 -10.16 -4.83
C LYS A 20 2.65 -10.37 -4.91
N LYS A 21 3.33 -9.81 -5.91
CA LYS A 21 4.77 -9.88 -6.11
C LYS A 21 5.59 -8.91 -5.26
N LEU A 22 4.97 -7.93 -4.59
CA LEU A 22 5.70 -6.96 -3.75
C LEU A 22 6.26 -7.59 -2.46
N LEU A 23 5.69 -8.68 -1.97
CA LEU A 23 6.05 -9.26 -0.69
C LEU A 23 7.02 -10.46 -0.75
N ASN A 24 7.26 -11.05 -1.92
CA ASN A 24 7.92 -12.37 -2.01
C ASN A 24 9.14 -12.46 -2.94
N ASN A 25 9.71 -11.34 -3.42
CA ASN A 25 10.89 -11.38 -4.28
C ASN A 25 12.13 -10.84 -3.54
N PRO A 26 13.12 -11.70 -3.20
CA PRO A 26 14.32 -11.29 -2.45
C PRO A 26 15.10 -10.17 -3.12
N LYS A 27 15.25 -10.21 -4.44
CA LYS A 27 15.97 -9.19 -5.23
C LYS A 27 15.30 -7.82 -5.22
N SER A 28 14.05 -7.73 -4.73
CA SER A 28 13.28 -6.49 -4.70
C SER A 28 13.05 -5.92 -3.30
N ALA A 29 13.48 -6.59 -2.22
CA ALA A 29 13.23 -6.13 -0.85
C ALA A 29 13.75 -4.70 -0.59
N TYR A 30 14.92 -4.37 -1.10
CA TYR A 30 15.46 -3.01 -1.02
C TYR A 30 14.54 -2.00 -1.73
N ASN A 31 14.22 -2.25 -2.99
CA ASN A 31 13.36 -1.38 -3.80
C ASN A 31 11.93 -1.30 -3.22
N ASN A 32 11.43 -2.40 -2.67
CA ASN A 32 10.13 -2.44 -2.01
C ASN A 32 10.13 -1.62 -0.71
N THR A 33 11.23 -1.66 0.07
CA THR A 33 11.40 -0.80 1.23
C THR A 33 11.33 0.67 0.83
N GLU A 34 12.06 1.08 -0.22
CA GLU A 34 12.01 2.45 -0.72
C GLU A 34 10.60 2.85 -1.18
N LYS A 35 9.92 2.00 -1.97
CA LYS A 35 8.55 2.26 -2.43
C LYS A 35 7.57 2.46 -1.27
N ILE A 36 7.66 1.62 -0.23
CA ILE A 36 6.81 1.75 0.95
C ILE A 36 7.10 3.05 1.68
N LEU A 37 8.37 3.41 1.87
CA LEU A 37 8.74 4.69 2.50
C LEU A 37 8.22 5.88 1.71
N TYR A 38 8.38 5.86 0.38
CA TYR A 38 7.80 6.89 -0.49
C TYR A 38 6.28 6.98 -0.41
N SER A 39 5.58 5.89 -0.16
CA SER A 39 4.12 5.84 -0.07
C SER A 39 3.59 6.17 1.32
N LEU A 40 4.46 6.23 2.34
CA LEU A 40 4.06 6.30 3.75
C LEU A 40 3.16 7.50 4.07
N ASN A 41 3.38 8.63 3.42
CA ASN A 41 2.57 9.84 3.59
C ASN A 41 1.22 9.79 2.86
N VAL A 42 1.13 9.01 1.78
CA VAL A 42 -0.07 8.90 0.94
C VAL A 42 -1.00 7.77 1.41
N LEU A 43 -0.43 6.71 1.99
CA LEU A 43 -1.20 5.53 2.42
C LEU A 43 -2.35 5.84 3.39
N PRO A 44 -2.23 6.75 4.39
CA PRO A 44 -3.34 7.07 5.28
C PRO A 44 -4.55 7.66 4.54
N GLU A 45 -4.32 8.53 3.57
CA GLU A 45 -5.39 9.12 2.75
C GLU A 45 -6.01 8.07 1.81
N ALA A 46 -5.19 7.22 1.19
CA ALA A 46 -5.68 6.10 0.38
C ALA A 46 -6.55 5.14 1.21
N ILE A 47 -6.15 4.83 2.45
CA ILE A 47 -6.95 4.01 3.36
C ILE A 47 -8.30 4.68 3.68
N LYS A 48 -8.30 5.99 3.88
CA LYS A 48 -9.54 6.75 4.14
C LYS A 48 -10.50 6.65 2.95
N LEU A 49 -10.01 6.86 1.73
CA LEU A 49 -10.81 6.76 0.51
C LEU A 49 -11.37 5.34 0.30
N ILE A 50 -10.58 4.29 0.61
CA ILE A 50 -11.07 2.91 0.54
C ILE A 50 -12.18 2.66 1.57
N LYS A 51 -12.07 3.22 2.77
CA LYS A 51 -13.12 3.11 3.79
C LYS A 51 -14.41 3.83 3.38
N GLU A 52 -14.28 5.00 2.76
CA GLU A 52 -15.44 5.72 2.20
C GLU A 52 -16.13 4.91 1.10
N GLU A 53 -15.36 4.26 0.23
CA GLU A 53 -15.90 3.34 -0.79
C GLU A 53 -16.59 2.14 -0.15
N ILE A 54 -16.02 1.52 0.88
CA ILE A 54 -16.64 0.42 1.62
C ILE A 54 -18.01 0.87 2.18
N ASN A 55 -18.06 2.04 2.82
CA ASN A 55 -19.32 2.56 3.39
C ASN A 55 -20.39 2.75 2.31
N LYS A 56 -20.04 3.31 1.14
CA LYS A 56 -20.96 3.46 0.01
C LYS A 56 -21.50 2.10 -0.45
N LEU A 57 -20.62 1.11 -0.63
CA LEU A 57 -21.02 -0.23 -1.05
C LEU A 57 -21.88 -0.94 0.01
N GLU A 58 -21.62 -0.72 1.30
CA GLU A 58 -22.46 -1.24 2.38
C GLU A 58 -23.84 -0.60 2.41
N ASP A 59 -23.95 0.67 2.10
CA ASP A 59 -25.23 1.37 2.01
C ASP A 59 -26.02 0.90 0.77
N GLU A 60 -25.38 0.75 -0.39
CA GLU A 60 -25.98 0.14 -1.59
C GLU A 60 -26.50 -1.28 -1.30
N ALA A 61 -25.74 -2.08 -0.55
CA ALA A 61 -26.16 -3.43 -0.17
C ALA A 61 -27.42 -3.45 0.70
N LYS A 62 -27.66 -2.41 1.51
CA LYS A 62 -28.88 -2.30 2.34
C LYS A 62 -30.12 -1.92 1.53
N GLU A 63 -29.94 -1.19 0.41
CA GLU A 63 -31.02 -0.75 -0.46
C GLU A 63 -31.53 -1.85 -1.39
N ILE A 64 -30.75 -2.93 -1.59
CA ILE A 64 -31.18 -4.07 -2.38
C ILE A 64 -32.21 -4.87 -1.57
N PRO A 65 -33.49 -4.95 -2.01
CA PRO A 65 -34.51 -5.72 -1.29
C PRO A 65 -34.05 -7.18 -1.25
N SER A 66 -34.00 -7.75 -0.06
CA SER A 66 -33.76 -9.19 0.11
C SER A 66 -34.95 -9.95 -0.44
N SER A 67 -34.95 -10.20 -1.75
CA SER A 67 -35.87 -11.14 -2.36
C SER A 67 -35.55 -12.53 -1.86
N PRO A 68 -36.55 -13.29 -1.32
CA PRO A 68 -36.33 -14.66 -0.94
C PRO A 68 -35.85 -15.43 -2.17
N ALA A 69 -34.76 -16.14 -2.02
CA ALA A 69 -34.10 -16.91 -3.06
C ALA A 69 -35.11 -17.82 -3.78
N LYS A 70 -35.67 -17.36 -4.89
CA LYS A 70 -36.31 -18.24 -5.85
C LYS A 70 -35.16 -18.84 -6.67
N SER A 71 -34.95 -20.13 -6.46
CA SER A 71 -34.25 -21.01 -7.38
C SER A 71 -34.64 -20.65 -8.82
N SER A 72 -33.85 -19.84 -9.51
CA SER A 72 -34.09 -19.52 -10.92
C SER A 72 -33.37 -20.54 -11.79
N THR A 73 -34.16 -21.47 -12.28
CA THR A 73 -33.90 -22.24 -13.48
C THR A 73 -33.29 -21.33 -14.55
N LEU A 74 -32.11 -21.69 -15.04
CA LEU A 74 -31.40 -21.03 -16.14
C LEU A 74 -32.33 -21.00 -17.38
N VAL A 75 -32.89 -19.86 -17.69
CA VAL A 75 -33.45 -19.56 -19.01
C VAL A 75 -32.40 -18.78 -19.77
N ILE A 76 -31.73 -19.46 -20.70
CA ILE A 76 -30.80 -18.83 -21.65
C ILE A 76 -31.65 -18.06 -22.66
N HIS A 77 -31.66 -16.75 -22.55
CA HIS A 77 -32.09 -15.85 -23.65
C HIS A 77 -30.82 -15.25 -24.29
N GLU A 78 -30.64 -15.56 -25.57
CA GLU A 78 -29.69 -14.85 -26.44
C GLU A 78 -30.13 -13.39 -26.56
N GLY A 79 -29.20 -12.48 -26.22
CA GLY A 79 -29.33 -11.06 -26.55
C GLY A 79 -29.50 -10.13 -25.36
N ASN A 80 -28.44 -9.48 -24.99
CA ASN A 80 -28.14 -8.44 -24.01
C ASN A 80 -27.51 -8.96 -22.71
N ASN A 81 -26.18 -8.75 -22.64
CA ASN A 81 -25.38 -8.93 -21.44
C ASN A 81 -25.79 -7.95 -20.34
N THR A 82 -26.87 -8.23 -19.65
CA THR A 82 -27.14 -7.69 -18.32
C THR A 82 -26.64 -8.75 -17.35
N TYR A 83 -25.37 -8.67 -16.99
CA TYR A 83 -24.84 -9.46 -15.90
C TYR A 83 -25.50 -8.95 -14.61
N ASN A 84 -26.50 -9.68 -14.11
CA ASN A 84 -26.95 -9.58 -12.74
C ASN A 84 -25.81 -10.10 -11.84
N TYR A 85 -24.85 -9.24 -11.56
CA TYR A 85 -23.90 -9.43 -10.47
C TYR A 85 -24.65 -9.12 -9.16
N GLY A 86 -25.43 -10.09 -8.69
CA GLY A 86 -26.19 -9.98 -7.45
C GLY A 86 -25.29 -9.98 -6.21
N ASP A 87 -25.92 -9.88 -5.06
CA ASP A 87 -25.40 -9.69 -3.70
C ASP A 87 -24.05 -10.35 -3.36
N GLU A 88 -23.75 -11.51 -3.95
CA GLU A 88 -22.51 -12.26 -3.69
C GLU A 88 -21.24 -11.53 -4.19
N THR A 89 -21.33 -10.82 -5.29
CA THR A 89 -20.21 -10.04 -5.83
C THR A 89 -19.96 -8.77 -5.04
N LEU A 90 -21.01 -8.10 -4.56
CA LEU A 90 -20.90 -6.90 -3.75
C LEU A 90 -20.30 -7.23 -2.38
N ALA A 91 -20.80 -8.28 -1.71
CA ALA A 91 -20.25 -8.77 -0.45
C ALA A 91 -18.78 -9.20 -0.58
N THR A 92 -18.43 -9.88 -1.68
CA THR A 92 -17.04 -10.28 -1.96
C THR A 92 -16.15 -9.05 -2.12
N ARG A 93 -16.59 -8.04 -2.88
CA ARG A 93 -15.83 -6.80 -3.10
C ARG A 93 -15.62 -6.03 -1.79
N ILE A 94 -16.65 -5.89 -0.95
CA ILE A 94 -16.54 -5.28 0.38
C ILE A 94 -15.53 -6.04 1.23
N SER A 95 -15.60 -7.37 1.25
CA SER A 95 -14.66 -8.21 2.00
C SER A 95 -13.22 -8.01 1.54
N GLU A 96 -12.97 -7.99 0.22
CA GLU A 96 -11.63 -7.74 -0.33
C GLU A 96 -11.09 -6.36 0.05
N LEU A 97 -11.92 -5.31 -0.07
CA LEU A 97 -11.52 -3.96 0.32
C LEU A 97 -11.19 -3.86 1.82
N LYS A 98 -12.00 -4.49 2.68
CA LYS A 98 -11.71 -4.57 4.12
C LYS A 98 -10.37 -5.27 4.40
N GLN A 99 -10.08 -6.37 3.71
CA GLN A 99 -8.78 -7.06 3.84
C GLN A 99 -7.61 -6.17 3.39
N ILE A 100 -7.77 -5.41 2.30
CA ILE A 100 -6.76 -4.46 1.83
C ILE A 100 -6.49 -3.41 2.92
N VAL A 101 -7.52 -2.82 3.49
CA VAL A 101 -7.40 -1.82 4.58
C VAL A 101 -6.65 -2.42 5.77
N VAL A 102 -7.00 -3.61 6.23
CA VAL A 102 -6.34 -4.28 7.37
C VAL A 102 -4.86 -4.53 7.07
N LYS A 103 -4.54 -5.10 5.91
CA LYS A 103 -3.16 -5.39 5.50
C LYS A 103 -2.32 -4.11 5.39
N THR A 104 -2.86 -3.08 4.74
CA THR A 104 -2.16 -1.81 4.55
C THR A 104 -1.92 -1.10 5.88
N ASN A 105 -2.91 -1.05 6.78
CA ASN A 105 -2.72 -0.49 8.12
C ASN A 105 -1.63 -1.24 8.90
N SER A 106 -1.60 -2.56 8.81
CA SER A 106 -0.59 -3.38 9.48
C SER A 106 0.81 -3.10 8.92
N GLN A 107 0.94 -2.92 7.61
CA GLN A 107 2.21 -2.55 6.98
C GLN A 107 2.67 -1.15 7.38
N VAL A 108 1.78 -0.15 7.35
CA VAL A 108 2.10 1.22 7.79
C VAL A 108 2.59 1.21 9.23
N ARG A 109 1.91 0.47 10.13
CA ARG A 109 2.33 0.33 11.51
C ARG A 109 3.70 -0.31 11.64
N LEU A 110 3.93 -1.43 10.93
CA LEU A 110 5.22 -2.12 10.95
C LEU A 110 6.37 -1.21 10.51
N VAL A 111 6.17 -0.45 9.43
CA VAL A 111 7.20 0.47 8.92
C VAL A 111 7.47 1.59 9.92
N LYS A 112 6.43 2.20 10.51
CA LYS A 112 6.58 3.24 11.53
C LYS A 112 7.32 2.73 12.76
N GLU A 113 7.01 1.52 13.23
CA GLU A 113 7.72 0.90 14.35
C GLU A 113 9.18 0.55 14.00
N ALA A 114 9.42 0.14 12.76
CA ALA A 114 10.79 -0.08 12.29
C ALA A 114 11.59 1.24 12.25
N LEU A 115 11.00 2.33 11.75
CA LEU A 115 11.64 3.64 11.69
C LEU A 115 12.04 4.16 13.08
N LYS A 116 11.19 4.01 14.08
CA LYS A 116 11.49 4.41 15.47
C LYS A 116 12.80 3.81 16.01
N LYS A 117 13.19 2.62 15.55
CA LYS A 117 14.45 1.97 15.96
C LYS A 117 15.70 2.67 15.43
N PHE A 118 15.54 3.60 14.51
CA PHE A 118 16.63 4.32 13.86
C PHE A 118 16.66 5.81 14.22
N GLU A 119 15.71 6.32 15.02
CA GLU A 119 15.62 7.73 15.42
C GLU A 119 16.88 8.23 16.15
N GLU A 120 17.62 7.33 16.82
CA GLU A 120 18.89 7.64 17.47
C GLU A 120 20.12 7.59 16.51
N ASP A 121 19.94 7.16 15.27
CA ASP A 121 21.03 7.12 14.28
C ASP A 121 21.27 8.54 13.74
N GLU A 122 22.50 9.04 13.86
CA GLU A 122 22.92 10.39 13.41
C GLU A 122 22.42 10.73 11.99
N TYR A 123 22.35 9.73 11.11
CA TYR A 123 21.94 9.91 9.70
C TYR A 123 20.48 9.55 9.44
N TYR A 124 19.69 9.30 10.48
CA TYR A 124 18.25 9.02 10.32
C TYR A 124 17.49 10.14 9.59
N PRO A 125 17.79 11.44 9.80
CA PRO A 125 17.17 12.53 9.08
C PRO A 125 17.23 12.40 7.55
N ILE A 126 18.22 11.68 6.99
CA ILE A 126 18.28 11.39 5.55
C ILE A 126 17.02 10.63 5.07
N ILE A 127 16.52 9.70 5.89
CA ILE A 127 15.31 8.93 5.55
C ILE A 127 14.09 9.85 5.54
N GLU A 128 13.94 10.71 6.53
CA GLU A 128 12.82 11.65 6.59
C GLU A 128 12.88 12.63 5.44
N ALA A 129 14.02 13.29 5.23
CA ALA A 129 14.20 14.27 4.17
C ALA A 129 13.89 13.68 2.78
N ILE A 130 14.43 12.51 2.45
CA ILE A 130 14.25 11.92 1.11
C ILE A 130 12.84 11.36 0.93
N TYR A 131 12.32 10.56 1.88
CA TYR A 131 11.12 9.75 1.67
C TYR A 131 9.84 10.41 2.17
N LEU A 132 9.91 11.21 3.22
CA LEU A 132 8.74 11.90 3.77
C LEU A 132 8.62 13.33 3.24
N GLU A 133 9.73 14.08 3.19
CA GLU A 133 9.74 15.47 2.75
C GLU A 133 10.03 15.66 1.26
N ARG A 134 10.50 14.60 0.58
CA ARG A 134 10.81 14.62 -0.87
C ARG A 134 11.95 15.56 -1.25
N LYS A 135 12.86 15.83 -0.33
CA LYS A 135 14.03 16.67 -0.58
C LYS A 135 15.02 15.99 -1.55
N THR A 136 15.64 16.79 -2.36
CA THR A 136 16.78 16.40 -3.20
C THR A 136 18.05 16.29 -2.38
N TYR A 137 19.06 15.63 -2.91
CA TYR A 137 20.36 15.52 -2.23
C TYR A 137 21.05 16.89 -2.03
N SER A 138 20.83 17.84 -2.96
CA SER A 138 21.37 19.19 -2.81
C SER A 138 20.73 19.93 -1.64
N GLU A 139 19.40 19.85 -1.50
CA GLU A 139 18.68 20.46 -0.37
C GLU A 139 19.11 19.85 0.97
N ILE A 140 19.41 18.54 1.00
CA ILE A 140 19.90 17.87 2.22
C ILE A 140 21.35 18.29 2.53
N GLU A 141 22.21 18.44 1.49
CA GLU A 141 23.57 18.94 1.63
C GLU A 141 23.58 20.37 2.19
N ASP A 142 22.70 21.24 1.66
CA ASP A 142 22.56 22.62 2.12
C ASP A 142 22.04 22.70 3.56
N GLU A 143 21.13 21.83 3.96
CA GLU A 143 20.49 21.86 5.28
C GLU A 143 21.35 21.24 6.38
N PHE A 144 21.99 20.10 6.09
CA PHE A 144 22.74 19.33 7.10
C PHE A 144 24.25 19.42 6.94
N GLY A 145 24.75 20.00 5.85
CA GLY A 145 26.19 20.09 5.56
C GLY A 145 26.83 18.74 5.18
N TRP A 146 26.03 17.72 4.84
CA TRP A 146 26.55 16.40 4.46
C TRP A 146 26.78 16.32 2.96
N ALA A 147 27.99 15.94 2.56
CA ALA A 147 28.29 15.72 1.15
C ALA A 147 27.40 14.65 0.52
N VAL A 148 27.02 14.82 -0.74
CA VAL A 148 26.15 13.91 -1.53
C VAL A 148 26.58 12.44 -1.41
N GLY A 149 27.91 12.18 -1.40
CA GLY A 149 28.45 10.83 -1.23
C GLY A 149 28.12 10.23 0.14
N THR A 150 28.16 11.03 1.20
CA THR A 150 27.79 10.66 2.57
C THR A 150 26.30 10.34 2.64
N ILE A 151 25.44 11.21 2.08
CA ILE A 151 24.00 11.03 2.01
C ILE A 151 23.66 9.70 1.32
N SER A 152 24.23 9.47 0.12
CA SER A 152 24.01 8.24 -0.65
C SER A 152 24.44 6.98 0.11
N LYS A 153 25.62 7.01 0.76
CA LYS A 153 26.16 5.90 1.56
C LYS A 153 25.23 5.55 2.73
N HIS A 154 24.87 6.55 3.52
CA HIS A 154 24.05 6.32 4.72
C HIS A 154 22.59 6.00 4.39
N ARG A 155 22.01 6.58 3.34
CA ARG A 155 20.73 6.15 2.80
C ARG A 155 20.73 4.65 2.50
N LYS A 156 21.70 4.16 1.70
CA LYS A 156 21.80 2.73 1.38
C LYS A 156 21.95 1.86 2.63
N ARG A 157 22.78 2.29 3.59
CA ARG A 157 22.98 1.59 4.87
C ARG A 157 21.67 1.46 5.65
N LEU A 158 20.93 2.56 5.80
CA LEU A 158 19.69 2.60 6.56
C LEU A 158 18.59 1.77 5.88
N ILE A 159 18.44 1.87 4.56
CA ILE A 159 17.47 1.05 3.82
C ILE A 159 17.80 -0.44 3.94
N ASN A 160 19.07 -0.82 3.86
CA ASN A 160 19.48 -2.22 4.06
C ASN A 160 19.19 -2.74 5.46
N LYS A 161 19.26 -1.90 6.49
CA LYS A 161 18.84 -2.27 7.85
C LYS A 161 17.30 -2.36 7.95
N LEU A 162 16.60 -1.36 7.43
CA LEU A 162 15.12 -1.32 7.46
C LEU A 162 14.48 -2.50 6.73
N LYS A 163 15.03 -2.93 5.58
CA LYS A 163 14.50 -4.07 4.83
C LYS A 163 14.38 -5.34 5.68
N VAL A 164 15.30 -5.56 6.60
CA VAL A 164 15.31 -6.74 7.48
C VAL A 164 14.11 -6.73 8.44
N TYR A 165 13.76 -5.55 8.95
CA TYR A 165 12.59 -5.41 9.83
C TYR A 165 11.26 -5.51 9.07
N ILE A 166 11.22 -4.99 7.85
CA ILE A 166 10.00 -4.96 7.03
C ILE A 166 9.77 -6.31 6.32
N PHE A 167 10.86 -6.98 5.90
CA PHE A 167 10.83 -8.23 5.14
C PHE A 167 11.73 -9.32 5.78
N PRO A 168 11.47 -9.76 7.00
CA PRO A 168 12.35 -10.71 7.71
C PRO A 168 12.51 -12.05 6.97
N ASN A 169 11.47 -12.54 6.33
CA ASN A 169 11.51 -13.81 5.59
C ASN A 169 12.46 -13.76 4.37
N THR A 170 12.61 -12.58 3.77
CA THR A 170 13.53 -12.40 2.64
C THR A 170 14.98 -12.49 3.07
N PHE A 171 15.29 -11.96 4.24
CA PHE A 171 16.62 -12.03 4.83
C PHE A 171 17.02 -13.46 5.22
N MET A 172 16.07 -14.23 5.78
CA MET A 172 16.31 -15.64 6.13
C MET A 172 16.61 -16.50 4.90
N ASN A 173 15.98 -16.21 3.76
CA ASN A 173 16.25 -16.90 2.50
C ASN A 173 17.62 -16.50 1.88
N GLU A 174 18.08 -15.27 2.10
CA GLU A 174 19.40 -14.81 1.65
C GLU A 174 20.57 -15.46 2.45
N LEU A 175 20.29 -15.96 3.66
CA LEU A 175 21.29 -16.64 4.52
C LEU A 175 21.33 -18.17 4.31
N GLY A 176 20.35 -18.74 3.61
CA GLY A 176 20.23 -20.19 3.41
C GLY A 176 20.79 -20.72 2.10
N ASP A 177 21.33 -19.84 1.22
CA ASP A 177 22.06 -20.15 0.00
C ASP A 177 23.57 -19.91 0.21
#